data_c829553c8e700f56e277730e90babf97
#
_entry.id   c829553c8e700f56e277730e90babf97
#
_cell.length_a   1.000
_cell.length_b   1.000
_cell.length_c   1.000
_cell.angle_alpha   90.00
_cell.angle_beta   90.00
_cell.angle_gamma   90.00
#
_symmetry.space_group_name_H-M   'P 1'
#
loop_
_entity.id
_entity.type
_entity.pdbx_description
1 polymer ?
#
loop_
_entity_poly.entity_id
_entity_poly.type
_entity_poly.pdbx_seq_one_letter_code
_entity_poly.pdbx_strand_id
1 'polypeptide(L)'
;MKKLIFFSLASMLMGGCDHSHNHSKTDEGALTREFYGDSFDIAASIPVSAIEAQLAGKDTLFTTIDGVINQTCPNAGCWMNMRLDSGVQKITTDHVFFVPLEGCEGLNAKAKGKAFYSEISVEMLKHYAQEEGKSETEIAAITAPKKVLNFVATGIMIEGYKEPEGGAKEGTCNHDHGDGEHHDHDHHEANEEGSH
;
A
#
# COMPACT_ATOMS: atom_id res chain seq x y z
N MET A 1 2.26 -7.75 75.06
CA MET A 1 3.30 -6.94 75.74
C MET A 1 3.91 -6.01 74.70
N LYS A 2 3.47 -4.75 74.68
CA LYS A 2 4.28 -3.51 74.87
C LYS A 2 5.49 -3.46 73.95
N LYS A 3 5.64 -2.49 73.03
CA LYS A 3 5.81 -1.04 73.26
C LYS A 3 5.55 -0.25 72.02
N LEU A 4 4.78 0.80 72.13
CA LEU A 4 4.75 2.02 71.30
C LEU A 4 6.09 2.76 71.44
N ILE A 5 6.61 3.28 70.37
CA ILE A 5 7.46 4.48 70.39
C ILE A 5 6.99 5.42 69.29
N PHE A 6 6.38 6.52 69.74
CA PHE A 6 6.13 7.76 69.00
C PHE A 6 7.49 8.47 68.80
N PHE A 7 7.76 8.93 67.60
CA PHE A 7 8.66 10.06 67.42
C PHE A 7 8.05 11.02 66.39
N SER A 8 7.58 12.12 66.92
CA SER A 8 7.20 13.34 66.24
C SER A 8 8.43 14.24 66.12
N LEU A 9 8.64 14.87 64.97
CA LEU A 9 9.15 16.24 64.92
C LEU A 9 9.29 16.69 63.43
N ALA A 10 8.38 17.59 63.07
CA ALA A 10 8.60 18.98 62.71
C ALA A 10 9.31 19.26 61.38
N SER A 11 8.52 19.69 60.43
CA SER A 11 8.59 20.98 59.69
C SER A 11 9.92 21.45 59.11
N MET A 12 9.96 21.57 57.79
CA MET A 12 10.51 22.79 57.15
C MET A 12 9.97 22.92 55.74
N LEU A 13 9.15 23.95 55.51
CA LEU A 13 8.73 24.52 54.24
C LEU A 13 9.97 25.17 53.59
N MET A 14 10.34 24.69 52.41
CA MET A 14 11.09 25.50 51.48
C MET A 14 10.46 25.34 50.09
N GLY A 15 9.83 26.42 49.61
CA GLY A 15 9.33 26.54 48.28
C GLY A 15 10.47 26.54 47.26
N GLY A 16 10.48 25.55 46.41
CA GLY A 16 11.24 25.48 45.18
C GLY A 16 10.25 25.55 44.03
N CYS A 17 10.25 26.61 43.24
CA CYS A 17 9.59 26.66 41.94
C CYS A 17 10.33 25.71 41.03
N ASP A 18 9.86 24.48 40.98
CA ASP A 18 10.30 23.52 39.97
C ASP A 18 9.59 23.83 38.65
N HIS A 19 10.36 24.48 37.79
CA HIS A 19 9.99 24.67 36.40
C HIS A 19 10.07 23.26 35.76
N SER A 20 8.96 22.52 35.83
CA SER A 20 8.82 21.22 35.18
C SER A 20 8.87 21.44 33.67
N HIS A 21 10.08 21.44 33.11
CA HIS A 21 10.27 21.11 31.72
C HIS A 21 9.77 19.69 31.52
N ASN A 22 8.56 19.61 31.02
CA ASN A 22 8.01 18.37 30.51
C ASN A 22 8.86 17.93 29.31
N HIS A 23 9.98 17.30 29.60
CA HIS A 23 10.70 16.52 28.60
C HIS A 23 9.77 15.36 28.28
N SER A 24 8.99 15.51 27.21
CA SER A 24 8.45 14.37 26.49
C SER A 24 9.61 13.40 26.29
N LYS A 25 9.60 12.31 27.02
CA LYS A 25 10.44 11.17 26.69
C LYS A 25 10.06 10.81 25.26
N THR A 26 10.88 11.21 24.31
CA THR A 26 10.95 10.58 23.00
C THR A 26 11.23 9.12 23.30
N ASP A 27 10.27 8.28 22.95
CA ASP A 27 10.36 6.83 23.02
C ASP A 27 11.43 6.43 21.99
N GLU A 28 12.68 6.41 22.42
CA GLU A 28 13.84 5.98 21.60
C GLU A 28 13.74 4.46 21.40
N GLY A 29 12.77 4.02 20.59
CA GLY A 29 12.56 2.61 20.28
C GLY A 29 11.27 2.31 19.54
N ALA A 30 10.33 3.22 19.46
CA ALA A 30 9.12 3.03 18.67
C ALA A 30 9.47 3.16 17.18
N LEU A 31 9.25 2.09 16.41
CA LEU A 31 9.38 2.14 14.96
C LEU A 31 8.41 3.18 14.40
N THR A 32 8.90 3.98 13.46
CA THR A 32 8.04 4.91 12.71
C THR A 32 6.94 4.13 11.99
N ARG A 33 5.77 4.75 11.84
CA ARG A 33 4.62 4.17 11.13
C ARG A 33 4.13 5.17 10.11
N GLU A 34 4.36 4.85 8.85
CA GLU A 34 3.98 5.69 7.72
C GLU A 34 2.70 5.13 7.09
N PHE A 35 1.72 6.01 6.84
CA PHE A 35 0.44 5.64 6.23
C PHE A 35 0.36 6.18 4.80
N TYR A 36 -0.11 5.32 3.89
CA TYR A 36 -0.36 5.61 2.49
C TYR A 36 -1.82 5.29 2.19
N GLY A 37 -2.53 6.21 1.52
CA GLY A 37 -3.98 6.16 1.37
C GLY A 37 -4.71 6.49 2.67
N ASP A 38 -5.81 5.79 2.96
CA ASP A 38 -6.61 6.01 4.16
C ASP A 38 -5.88 5.57 5.43
N SER A 39 -5.95 6.39 6.48
CA SER A 39 -5.55 5.96 7.83
C SER A 39 -6.58 4.99 8.40
N PHE A 40 -6.13 4.01 9.18
CA PHE A 40 -7.00 2.97 9.76
C PHE A 40 -6.48 2.48 11.10
N ASP A 41 -7.36 1.80 11.86
CA ASP A 41 -6.96 1.12 13.09
C ASP A 41 -6.12 -0.11 12.76
N ILE A 42 -4.89 -0.12 13.28
CA ILE A 42 -3.92 -1.20 13.09
C ILE A 42 -3.98 -2.29 14.16
N ALA A 43 -4.86 -2.14 15.17
CA ALA A 43 -4.92 -3.08 16.31
C ALA A 43 -5.39 -4.48 15.89
N ALA A 44 -6.31 -4.55 14.93
CA ALA A 44 -6.87 -5.81 14.43
C ALA A 44 -6.40 -6.10 13.01
N SER A 45 -5.64 -7.15 12.83
CA SER A 45 -5.23 -7.64 11.50
C SER A 45 -5.16 -9.17 11.50
N ILE A 46 -5.24 -9.77 10.33
CA ILE A 46 -4.99 -11.19 10.12
C ILE A 46 -3.73 -11.36 9.29
N PRO A 47 -2.95 -12.43 9.50
CA PRO A 47 -1.81 -12.72 8.64
C PRO A 47 -2.24 -12.80 7.18
N VAL A 48 -1.43 -12.28 6.25
CA VAL A 48 -1.69 -12.35 4.81
C VAL A 48 -1.95 -13.79 4.33
N SER A 49 -1.31 -14.78 4.95
CA SER A 49 -1.52 -16.21 4.67
C SER A 49 -2.90 -16.74 5.07
N ALA A 50 -3.64 -16.02 5.93
CA ALA A 50 -4.96 -16.44 6.38
C ALA A 50 -6.12 -15.95 5.49
N ILE A 51 -5.84 -15.13 4.46
CA ILE A 51 -6.89 -14.52 3.62
C ILE A 51 -7.77 -15.59 2.98
N GLU A 52 -7.20 -16.62 2.37
CA GLU A 52 -7.96 -17.66 1.67
C GLU A 52 -8.93 -18.39 2.60
N ALA A 53 -8.45 -18.75 3.80
CA ALA A 53 -9.27 -19.41 4.80
C ALA A 53 -10.43 -18.52 5.28
N GLN A 54 -10.17 -17.22 5.45
CA GLN A 54 -11.18 -16.25 5.90
C GLN A 54 -12.17 -15.85 4.81
N LEU A 55 -11.76 -15.94 3.54
CA LEU A 55 -12.60 -15.67 2.37
C LEU A 55 -13.49 -16.86 2.00
N ALA A 56 -13.20 -18.07 2.52
CA ALA A 56 -13.95 -19.27 2.20
C ALA A 56 -15.46 -19.10 2.43
N GLY A 57 -16.27 -19.37 1.39
CA GLY A 57 -17.72 -19.22 1.42
C GLY A 57 -18.25 -17.79 1.35
N LYS A 58 -17.38 -16.82 1.05
CA LYS A 58 -17.73 -15.40 0.86
C LYS A 58 -17.31 -14.94 -0.52
N ASP A 59 -18.05 -14.01 -1.09
CA ASP A 59 -17.68 -13.35 -2.36
C ASP A 59 -16.58 -12.30 -2.13
N THR A 60 -16.63 -11.63 -0.99
CA THR A 60 -15.70 -10.56 -0.62
C THR A 60 -15.43 -10.58 0.89
N LEU A 61 -14.20 -10.30 1.26
CA LEU A 61 -13.76 -10.12 2.65
C LEU A 61 -13.15 -8.74 2.83
N PHE A 62 -13.77 -7.87 3.63
CA PHE A 62 -13.19 -6.61 4.08
C PHE A 62 -12.39 -6.86 5.36
N THR A 63 -11.10 -6.58 5.32
CA THR A 63 -10.22 -6.87 6.45
C THR A 63 -8.95 -6.03 6.41
N THR A 64 -8.22 -6.04 7.52
CA THR A 64 -6.83 -5.59 7.57
C THR A 64 -5.95 -6.83 7.62
N ILE A 65 -4.97 -6.89 6.73
CA ILE A 65 -3.96 -7.95 6.70
C ILE A 65 -2.62 -7.42 7.15
N ASP A 66 -1.78 -8.29 7.70
CA ASP A 66 -0.39 -7.99 8.03
C ASP A 66 0.56 -9.00 7.40
N GLY A 67 1.77 -8.54 7.13
CA GLY A 67 2.81 -9.36 6.54
C GLY A 67 4.11 -8.58 6.29
N VAL A 68 5.09 -9.29 5.78
CA VAL A 68 6.39 -8.73 5.41
C VAL A 68 6.38 -8.38 3.93
N ILE A 69 6.81 -7.17 3.60
CA ILE A 69 6.94 -6.72 2.21
C ILE A 69 8.04 -7.52 1.52
N ASN A 70 7.72 -8.09 0.37
CA ASN A 70 8.69 -8.75 -0.49
C ASN A 70 9.24 -7.80 -1.56
N GLN A 71 8.37 -6.96 -2.11
CA GLN A 71 8.70 -6.02 -3.18
C GLN A 71 7.60 -4.97 -3.32
N THR A 72 7.95 -3.76 -3.75
CA THR A 72 7.01 -2.73 -4.21
C THR A 72 7.13 -2.51 -5.71
N CYS A 73 6.12 -1.89 -6.32
CA CYS A 73 6.16 -1.53 -7.75
C CYS A 73 7.30 -0.53 -8.02
N PRO A 74 8.31 -0.88 -8.82
CA PRO A 74 9.47 -0.01 -9.02
C PRO A 74 9.19 1.22 -9.88
N ASN A 75 8.08 1.23 -10.61
CA ASN A 75 7.76 2.32 -11.53
C ASN A 75 6.88 3.40 -10.92
N ALA A 76 5.86 2.99 -10.14
CA ALA A 76 4.85 3.93 -9.66
C ALA A 76 4.35 3.62 -8.23
N GLY A 77 4.80 2.58 -7.56
CA GLY A 77 4.31 2.25 -6.22
C GLY A 77 2.82 1.86 -6.15
N CYS A 78 2.20 1.46 -7.28
CA CYS A 78 0.77 1.15 -7.36
C CYS A 78 0.39 -0.26 -6.86
N TRP A 79 1.37 -1.04 -6.43
CA TRP A 79 1.21 -2.34 -5.79
C TRP A 79 2.40 -2.67 -4.90
N MET A 80 2.18 -3.58 -3.97
CA MET A 80 3.25 -4.28 -3.26
C MET A 80 2.93 -5.78 -3.17
N ASN A 81 3.96 -6.59 -3.01
CA ASN A 81 3.85 -8.01 -2.72
C ASN A 81 4.16 -8.26 -1.26
N MET A 82 3.29 -8.96 -0.56
CA MET A 82 3.55 -9.52 0.78
C MET A 82 3.99 -10.97 0.66
N ARG A 83 4.98 -11.35 1.48
CA ARG A 83 5.57 -12.69 1.49
C ARG A 83 4.60 -13.72 2.05
N LEU A 84 4.52 -14.88 1.39
CA LEU A 84 3.89 -16.11 1.85
C LEU A 84 4.97 -17.17 2.06
N ASP A 85 4.61 -18.31 2.66
CA ASP A 85 5.50 -19.47 2.78
C ASP A 85 5.93 -19.99 1.40
N SER A 86 5.01 -19.94 0.42
CA SER A 86 5.31 -20.23 -0.97
C SER A 86 4.75 -19.13 -1.87
N GLY A 87 5.64 -18.25 -2.36
CA GLY A 87 5.27 -17.17 -3.26
C GLY A 87 4.92 -15.87 -2.55
N VAL A 88 4.03 -15.09 -3.15
CA VAL A 88 3.64 -13.77 -2.66
C VAL A 88 2.14 -13.51 -2.89
N GLN A 89 1.55 -12.70 -2.03
CA GLN A 89 0.25 -12.09 -2.25
C GLN A 89 0.44 -10.66 -2.76
N LYS A 90 -0.06 -10.38 -3.97
CA LYS A 90 -0.07 -9.03 -4.52
C LYS A 90 -1.18 -8.21 -3.89
N ILE A 91 -0.81 -7.02 -3.42
CA ILE A 91 -1.70 -6.00 -2.88
C ILE A 91 -1.68 -4.82 -3.86
N THR A 92 -2.81 -4.48 -4.46
CA THR A 92 -2.91 -3.33 -5.37
C THR A 92 -3.58 -2.15 -4.68
N THR A 93 -3.17 -0.95 -5.04
CA THR A 93 -3.76 0.32 -4.57
C THR A 93 -4.79 0.86 -5.56
N ASP A 94 -4.99 0.16 -6.67
CA ASP A 94 -5.91 0.55 -7.76
C ASP A 94 -5.63 1.97 -8.31
N HIS A 95 -4.37 2.40 -8.21
CA HIS A 95 -3.86 3.74 -8.59
C HIS A 95 -4.50 4.91 -7.82
N VAL A 96 -5.16 4.64 -6.69
CA VAL A 96 -5.76 5.69 -5.84
C VAL A 96 -4.71 6.37 -4.98
N PHE A 97 -3.70 5.62 -4.56
CA PHE A 97 -2.52 6.12 -3.84
C PHE A 97 -1.30 5.27 -4.18
N PHE A 98 -0.12 5.68 -3.73
CA PHE A 98 1.14 5.03 -4.07
C PHE A 98 1.96 4.78 -2.80
N VAL A 99 2.69 3.65 -2.78
CA VAL A 99 3.67 3.32 -1.74
C VAL A 99 5.08 3.66 -2.22
N PRO A 100 6.08 3.75 -1.35
CA PRO A 100 7.46 4.00 -1.75
C PRO A 100 7.96 2.98 -2.78
N LEU A 101 8.79 3.44 -3.72
CA LEU A 101 9.32 2.62 -4.81
C LEU A 101 10.42 1.67 -4.33
N GLU A 102 11.16 2.06 -3.29
CA GLU A 102 12.32 1.35 -2.75
C GLU A 102 12.42 1.51 -1.23
N GLY A 103 13.29 0.73 -0.60
CA GLY A 103 13.52 0.80 0.83
C GLY A 103 12.46 0.12 1.71
N CYS A 104 11.48 -0.55 1.10
CA CYS A 104 10.38 -1.22 1.82
C CYS A 104 10.59 -2.72 2.00
N GLU A 105 11.49 -3.35 1.25
CA GLU A 105 11.69 -4.80 1.29
C GLU A 105 12.13 -5.27 2.68
N GLY A 106 11.48 -6.30 3.18
CA GLY A 106 11.75 -6.85 4.51
C GLY A 106 11.05 -6.13 5.66
N LEU A 107 10.42 -4.98 5.44
CA LEU A 107 9.67 -4.26 6.46
C LEU A 107 8.30 -4.91 6.70
N ASN A 108 7.78 -4.73 7.92
CA ASN A 108 6.41 -5.11 8.24
C ASN A 108 5.44 -4.09 7.68
N ALA A 109 4.33 -4.58 7.14
CA ALA A 109 3.25 -3.73 6.69
C ALA A 109 1.89 -4.28 7.08
N LYS A 110 0.91 -3.37 7.19
CA LYS A 110 -0.50 -3.71 7.30
C LYS A 110 -1.24 -3.04 6.15
N ALA A 111 -2.17 -3.78 5.53
CA ALA A 111 -3.00 -3.25 4.46
C ALA A 111 -4.48 -3.47 4.81
N LYS A 112 -5.25 -2.38 4.84
CA LYS A 112 -6.71 -2.42 4.96
C LYS A 112 -7.33 -2.39 3.57
N GLY A 113 -8.31 -3.27 3.33
CA GLY A 113 -8.92 -3.34 2.01
C GLY A 113 -9.91 -4.48 1.87
N LYS A 114 -10.08 -4.94 0.64
CA LYS A 114 -10.96 -6.05 0.28
C LYS A 114 -10.21 -7.15 -0.45
N ALA A 115 -10.48 -8.40 -0.04
CA ALA A 115 -10.06 -9.59 -0.74
C ALA A 115 -11.24 -10.20 -1.49
N PHE A 116 -11.01 -10.70 -2.70
CA PHE A 116 -11.99 -11.41 -3.51
C PHE A 116 -11.31 -12.26 -4.57
N TYR A 117 -12.03 -13.23 -5.10
CA TYR A 117 -11.55 -13.99 -6.24
C TYR A 117 -12.05 -13.40 -7.55
N SER A 118 -11.15 -13.38 -8.56
CA SER A 118 -11.52 -13.20 -9.97
C SER A 118 -11.07 -14.41 -10.78
N GLU A 119 -11.58 -14.52 -11.99
CA GLU A 119 -11.16 -15.56 -12.94
C GLU A 119 -10.47 -14.90 -14.13
N ILE A 120 -9.31 -15.45 -14.50
CA ILE A 120 -8.63 -15.14 -15.74
C ILE A 120 -9.10 -16.18 -16.77
N SER A 121 -9.69 -15.73 -17.87
CA SER A 121 -10.19 -16.62 -18.91
C SER A 121 -9.06 -17.42 -19.58
N VAL A 122 -9.42 -18.55 -20.18
CA VAL A 122 -8.48 -19.37 -20.97
C VAL A 122 -7.81 -18.57 -22.08
N GLU A 123 -8.56 -17.69 -22.74
CA GLU A 123 -8.04 -16.84 -23.82
C GLU A 123 -6.97 -15.89 -23.31
N MET A 124 -7.23 -15.22 -22.17
CA MET A 124 -6.28 -14.31 -21.55
C MET A 124 -5.03 -15.05 -21.04
N LEU A 125 -5.20 -16.24 -20.45
CA LEU A 125 -4.07 -17.05 -20.01
C LEU A 125 -3.19 -17.48 -21.19
N LYS A 126 -3.79 -17.84 -22.32
CA LYS A 126 -3.07 -18.17 -23.55
C LYS A 126 -2.33 -16.97 -24.13
N HIS A 127 -2.97 -15.79 -24.09
CA HIS A 127 -2.33 -14.55 -24.51
C HIS A 127 -1.09 -14.23 -23.65
N TYR A 128 -1.19 -14.30 -22.33
CA TYR A 128 -0.04 -14.12 -21.44
C TYR A 128 1.06 -15.16 -21.71
N ALA A 129 0.70 -16.41 -21.93
CA ALA A 129 1.67 -17.46 -22.25
C ALA A 129 2.41 -17.19 -23.57
N GLN A 130 1.73 -16.61 -24.56
CA GLN A 130 2.36 -16.18 -25.82
C GLN A 130 3.34 -15.02 -25.59
N GLU A 131 2.95 -14.01 -24.81
CA GLU A 131 3.82 -12.88 -24.45
C GLU A 131 5.05 -13.33 -23.65
N GLU A 132 4.90 -14.35 -22.80
CA GLU A 132 6.01 -14.99 -22.06
C GLU A 132 6.90 -15.89 -22.95
N GLY A 133 6.58 -16.06 -24.23
CA GLY A 133 7.33 -16.88 -25.17
C GLY A 133 7.23 -18.39 -24.91
N LYS A 134 6.13 -18.86 -24.28
CA LYS A 134 5.89 -20.29 -24.07
C LYS A 134 5.67 -21.01 -25.39
N SER A 135 5.99 -22.31 -25.41
CA SER A 135 5.80 -23.16 -26.59
C SER A 135 4.31 -23.35 -26.92
N GLU A 136 3.99 -23.62 -28.17
CA GLU A 136 2.62 -23.92 -28.62
C GLU A 136 1.99 -25.08 -27.83
N THR A 137 2.79 -26.08 -27.43
CA THR A 137 2.34 -27.21 -26.63
C THR A 137 1.90 -26.77 -25.22
N GLU A 138 2.65 -25.87 -24.58
CA GLU A 138 2.29 -25.33 -23.26
C GLU A 138 1.05 -24.43 -23.35
N ILE A 139 0.95 -23.61 -24.41
CA ILE A 139 -0.22 -22.78 -24.66
C ILE A 139 -1.47 -23.63 -24.90
N ALA A 140 -1.35 -24.72 -25.69
CA ALA A 140 -2.46 -25.63 -25.96
C ALA A 140 -2.94 -26.39 -24.70
N ALA A 141 -2.04 -26.61 -23.73
CA ALA A 141 -2.36 -27.26 -22.46
C ALA A 141 -3.23 -26.39 -21.53
N ILE A 142 -3.36 -25.09 -21.80
CA ILE A 142 -4.21 -24.17 -21.04
C ILE A 142 -5.67 -24.40 -21.47
N THR A 143 -6.42 -25.15 -20.67
CA THR A 143 -7.80 -25.56 -21.00
C THR A 143 -8.87 -25.10 -20.02
N ALA A 144 -8.46 -24.55 -18.85
CA ALA A 144 -9.36 -24.08 -17.81
C ALA A 144 -9.02 -22.65 -17.37
N PRO A 145 -10.01 -21.86 -16.95
CA PRO A 145 -9.75 -20.54 -16.37
C PRO A 145 -8.99 -20.67 -15.05
N LYS A 146 -8.23 -19.64 -14.70
CA LYS A 146 -7.47 -19.58 -13.44
C LYS A 146 -8.15 -18.65 -12.45
N LYS A 147 -8.51 -19.21 -11.29
CA LYS A 147 -8.98 -18.40 -10.16
C LYS A 147 -7.81 -17.72 -9.47
N VAL A 148 -7.90 -16.41 -9.27
CA VAL A 148 -6.85 -15.59 -8.67
C VAL A 148 -7.40 -14.84 -7.46
N LEU A 149 -6.70 -14.92 -6.35
CA LEU A 149 -6.98 -14.11 -5.16
C LEU A 149 -6.44 -12.70 -5.36
N ASN A 150 -7.33 -11.72 -5.26
CA ASN A 150 -6.99 -10.31 -5.33
C ASN A 150 -7.12 -9.67 -3.95
N PHE A 151 -6.29 -8.68 -3.68
CA PHE A 151 -6.45 -7.77 -2.55
C PHE A 151 -6.28 -6.34 -3.03
N VAL A 152 -7.34 -5.53 -2.87
CA VAL A 152 -7.33 -4.10 -3.20
C VAL A 152 -7.32 -3.33 -1.89
N ALA A 153 -6.22 -2.59 -1.66
CA ALA A 153 -6.05 -1.80 -0.45
C ALA A 153 -6.70 -0.42 -0.60
N THR A 154 -7.30 0.08 0.47
CA THR A 154 -7.70 1.49 0.65
C THR A 154 -6.69 2.26 1.48
N GLY A 155 -5.89 1.56 2.28
CA GLY A 155 -4.80 2.14 3.06
C GLY A 155 -3.75 1.09 3.39
N ILE A 156 -2.50 1.54 3.45
CA ILE A 156 -1.33 0.72 3.81
C ILE A 156 -0.55 1.45 4.89
N MET A 157 -0.14 0.74 5.93
CA MET A 157 0.82 1.22 6.94
C MET A 157 2.09 0.41 6.81
N ILE A 158 3.23 1.10 6.74
CA ILE A 158 4.57 0.49 6.72
C ILE A 158 5.30 0.87 8.00
N GLU A 159 5.86 -0.11 8.70
CA GLU A 159 6.56 0.07 9.96
C GLU A 159 8.06 0.14 9.74
N GLY A 160 8.70 1.18 10.26
CA GLY A 160 10.15 1.36 10.19
C GLY A 160 10.66 1.89 8.86
N TYR A 161 9.79 2.34 7.95
CA TYR A 161 10.22 2.96 6.70
C TYR A 161 11.00 4.25 6.98
N LYS A 162 12.11 4.40 6.26
CA LYS A 162 12.90 5.63 6.23
C LYS A 162 13.16 5.96 4.77
N GLU A 163 12.78 7.16 4.37
CA GLU A 163 13.06 7.63 3.03
C GLU A 163 14.59 7.58 2.77
N PRO A 164 15.04 6.98 1.65
CA PRO A 164 16.46 6.96 1.31
C PRO A 164 17.02 8.38 1.21
N GLU A 165 18.17 8.62 1.84
CA GLU A 165 18.85 9.92 1.74
C GLU A 165 19.24 10.15 0.27
N GLY A 166 18.55 11.10 -0.39
CA GLY A 166 18.76 11.44 -1.81
C GLY A 166 17.66 10.95 -2.76
N GLY A 167 16.59 10.38 -2.23
CA GLY A 167 15.39 10.01 -3.01
C GLY A 167 14.79 11.24 -3.69
N ALA A 168 14.48 11.12 -4.98
CA ALA A 168 13.89 12.18 -5.78
C ALA A 168 12.57 12.60 -5.12
N LYS A 169 12.49 13.90 -4.83
CA LYS A 169 11.25 14.55 -4.38
C LYS A 169 10.11 14.14 -5.30
N GLU A 170 8.95 13.85 -4.71
CA GLU A 170 7.67 13.65 -5.39
C GLU A 170 7.62 14.46 -6.67
N GLY A 171 7.49 13.76 -7.80
CA GLY A 171 7.21 14.39 -9.07
C GLY A 171 5.87 15.09 -8.97
N THR A 172 5.87 16.36 -8.55
CA THR A 172 4.77 17.27 -8.83
C THR A 172 4.60 17.22 -10.34
N CYS A 173 3.53 16.55 -10.79
CA CYS A 173 3.05 16.68 -12.15
C CYS A 173 2.63 18.14 -12.31
N ASN A 174 3.61 18.97 -12.66
CA ASN A 174 3.38 20.33 -13.10
C ASN A 174 2.79 20.18 -14.51
N HIS A 175 1.46 20.10 -14.60
CA HIS A 175 0.77 20.33 -15.86
C HIS A 175 0.94 21.80 -16.19
N ASP A 176 2.07 22.10 -16.82
CA ASP A 176 2.26 23.35 -17.54
C ASP A 176 1.27 23.33 -18.73
N HIS A 177 0.14 23.99 -18.54
CA HIS A 177 -0.76 24.30 -19.63
C HIS A 177 -0.06 25.36 -20.49
N GLY A 178 0.81 24.91 -21.39
CA GLY A 178 1.32 25.73 -22.45
C GLY A 178 0.12 26.18 -23.29
N ASP A 179 -0.09 27.50 -23.28
CA ASP A 179 -1.03 28.21 -24.15
C ASP A 179 -0.65 27.89 -25.60
N GLY A 180 -1.26 26.85 -26.17
CA GLY A 180 -1.15 26.47 -27.57
C GLY A 180 -1.96 27.42 -28.40
N GLU A 181 -1.25 28.20 -29.21
CA GLU A 181 -1.76 29.12 -30.22
C GLU A 181 -2.85 28.47 -31.07
N HIS A 182 -3.97 29.18 -31.22
CA HIS A 182 -5.02 28.91 -32.16
C HIS A 182 -4.44 28.96 -33.61
N HIS A 183 -4.32 27.82 -34.23
CA HIS A 183 -4.22 27.74 -35.65
C HIS A 183 -5.63 27.69 -36.24
N ASP A 184 -6.03 28.83 -36.80
CA ASP A 184 -7.17 28.94 -37.69
C ASP A 184 -6.95 28.05 -38.91
N HIS A 185 -7.73 27.02 -39.07
CA HIS A 185 -7.84 26.26 -40.30
C HIS A 185 -8.98 26.85 -41.13
N ASP A 186 -8.59 27.63 -42.13
CA ASP A 186 -9.45 28.10 -43.18
C ASP A 186 -10.18 26.92 -43.85
N HIS A 187 -11.48 26.98 -43.83
CA HIS A 187 -12.37 26.15 -44.62
C HIS A 187 -12.25 26.55 -46.09
N HIS A 188 -11.60 25.73 -46.91
CA HIS A 188 -11.78 25.77 -48.37
C HIS A 188 -12.98 24.93 -48.75
N GLU A 189 -14.07 25.62 -49.03
CA GLU A 189 -15.17 25.11 -49.84
C GLU A 189 -14.66 24.83 -51.27
N ALA A 190 -14.80 23.60 -51.71
CA ALA A 190 -14.67 23.27 -53.12
C ALA A 190 -15.98 22.69 -53.61
N ASN A 191 -16.58 23.48 -54.47
CA ASN A 191 -17.80 23.31 -55.22
C ASN A 191 -17.98 21.94 -55.88
N GLU A 192 -19.29 21.57 -55.91
CA GLU A 192 -19.88 20.65 -56.85
C GLU A 192 -19.77 21.15 -58.28
N GLU A 193 -19.70 20.23 -59.23
CA GLU A 193 -20.36 20.08 -60.52
C GLU A 193 -19.72 18.85 -61.18
N GLY A 194 -20.41 17.83 -61.68
CA GLY A 194 -21.58 17.76 -62.45
C GLY A 194 -21.30 16.78 -63.60
N SER A 195 -22.27 15.92 -63.86
CA SER A 195 -22.58 15.31 -65.19
C SER A 195 -21.69 14.15 -65.71
N HIS A 196 -22.20 13.04 -65.84
CA HIS A 196 -22.79 12.20 -66.89
C HIS A 196 -22.81 10.73 -66.46
#